data_63a43f13b912fbb8fa7f13866982a5e4
#
_entry.id   63a43f13b912fbb8fa7f13866982a5e4
#
_cell.length_a   1.000
_cell.length_b   1.000
_cell.length_c   1.000
_cell.angle_alpha   90.00
_cell.angle_beta   90.00
_cell.angle_gamma   90.00
#
_symmetry.space_group_name_H-M   'P 1'
#
loop_
_entity.id
_entity.type
_entity.pdbx_description
1 polymer ?
#
loop_
_entity_poly.entity_id
_entity_poly.type
_entity_poly.pdbx_seq_one_letter_code
_entity_poly.pdbx_strand_id
1 'polypeptide(L)'
;MPTIFKTRSRYFGLALALFTVAGCAGRDSLALERMDPLTGVTVTRAPMPIVMYRNLTGQSAFGREYVYVGPVQVNKMGQRNHFLWLGIWRTAEASDPAQTIDDFETIVIYADGEPLSLEAAGWTPGAVGLSESAYVKPVASAVDGYYAVTIDQMRLIAESNDLELRAGSLQPQRYVPWDSAQEASQTMVTFLLGID
;
A
#
# COMPACT_ATOMS: atom_id res chain seq x y z
N MET A 1 -63.68 31.57 60.62
CA MET A 1 -63.01 32.17 59.48
C MET A 1 -61.61 31.56 59.41
N PRO A 2 -61.32 30.64 58.49
CA PRO A 2 -59.95 30.15 58.27
C PRO A 2 -59.43 30.73 56.99
N THR A 3 -58.22 31.25 57.08
CA THR A 3 -57.41 31.84 56.00
C THR A 3 -56.73 30.79 55.20
N ILE A 4 -56.95 30.77 53.90
CA ILE A 4 -56.37 29.83 52.99
C ILE A 4 -54.96 30.31 52.56
N PHE A 5 -53.92 29.59 52.94
CA PHE A 5 -52.58 29.82 52.46
C PHE A 5 -52.40 29.15 51.09
N LYS A 6 -52.10 29.94 50.06
CA LYS A 6 -51.87 29.53 48.71
C LYS A 6 -50.36 29.28 48.53
N THR A 7 -49.93 27.99 48.54
CA THR A 7 -48.57 27.61 48.31
C THR A 7 -48.26 27.62 46.79
N ARG A 8 -47.40 28.53 46.36
CA ARG A 8 -46.85 28.55 44.97
C ARG A 8 -45.70 27.56 44.86
N SER A 9 -45.95 26.43 44.19
CA SER A 9 -44.92 25.49 43.78
C SER A 9 -44.09 26.08 42.63
N ARG A 10 -42.83 26.35 42.90
CA ARG A 10 -41.84 26.73 41.89
C ARG A 10 -41.25 25.46 41.30
N TYR A 11 -41.67 25.08 40.10
CA TYR A 11 -41.00 24.05 39.32
C TYR A 11 -39.66 24.59 38.82
N PHE A 12 -38.57 24.14 39.44
CA PHE A 12 -37.22 24.35 38.98
C PHE A 12 -37.01 23.35 37.85
N GLY A 13 -37.11 23.80 36.61
CA GLY A 13 -36.81 23.02 35.42
C GLY A 13 -35.30 22.78 35.34
N LEU A 14 -34.89 21.57 35.65
CA LEU A 14 -33.53 21.09 35.45
C LEU A 14 -33.35 20.79 33.96
N ALA A 15 -32.81 21.74 33.18
CA ALA A 15 -32.42 21.54 31.79
C ALA A 15 -31.16 20.67 31.78
N LEU A 16 -31.33 19.36 31.54
CA LEU A 16 -30.25 18.39 31.33
C LEU A 16 -29.68 18.62 29.93
N ALA A 17 -28.61 19.39 29.85
CA ALA A 17 -27.87 19.56 28.61
C ALA A 17 -27.17 18.23 28.26
N LEU A 18 -27.75 17.48 27.32
CA LEU A 18 -27.07 16.34 26.68
C LEU A 18 -25.92 16.90 25.84
N PHE A 19 -24.71 16.86 26.38
CA PHE A 19 -23.47 16.96 25.57
C PHE A 19 -23.38 15.71 24.75
N THR A 20 -23.79 15.77 23.48
CA THR A 20 -23.42 14.78 22.46
C THR A 20 -21.92 14.92 22.23
N VAL A 21 -21.14 14.05 22.88
CA VAL A 21 -19.74 13.82 22.50
C VAL A 21 -19.80 13.22 21.12
N ALA A 22 -19.65 14.05 20.08
CA ALA A 22 -19.32 13.60 18.75
C ALA A 22 -17.91 12.98 18.86
N GLY A 23 -17.88 11.69 19.17
CA GLY A 23 -16.67 10.90 19.08
C GLY A 23 -16.15 11.07 17.66
N CYS A 24 -14.94 11.61 17.51
CA CYS A 24 -14.17 11.44 16.29
C CYS A 24 -14.06 9.93 16.09
N ALA A 25 -14.97 9.34 15.30
CA ALA A 25 -14.75 8.06 14.68
C ALA A 25 -13.43 8.25 13.92
N GLY A 26 -12.35 7.64 14.41
CA GLY A 26 -11.07 7.62 13.70
C GLY A 26 -11.41 7.15 12.30
N ARG A 27 -11.23 8.01 11.31
CA ARG A 27 -11.16 7.56 9.93
C ARG A 27 -10.04 6.54 9.93
N ASP A 28 -10.36 5.27 9.70
CA ASP A 28 -9.34 4.29 9.35
C ASP A 28 -8.55 4.94 8.22
N SER A 29 -7.28 5.26 8.50
CA SER A 29 -6.46 6.02 7.57
C SER A 29 -6.33 5.20 6.29
N LEU A 30 -6.95 5.66 5.20
CA LEU A 30 -6.95 4.98 3.91
C LEU A 30 -5.52 4.77 3.42
N ALA A 31 -4.62 5.72 3.72
CA ALA A 31 -3.20 5.61 3.48
C ALA A 31 -2.43 5.96 4.76
N LEU A 32 -1.28 5.37 4.95
CA LEU A 32 -0.38 5.63 6.06
C LEU A 32 0.65 6.67 5.63
N GLU A 33 0.68 7.80 6.36
CA GLU A 33 1.65 8.85 6.13
C GLU A 33 2.69 8.86 7.26
N ARG A 34 3.96 9.00 6.88
CA ARG A 34 5.08 9.07 7.80
C ARG A 34 6.15 10.04 7.28
N MET A 35 6.67 10.90 8.16
CA MET A 35 7.86 11.67 7.85
C MET A 35 9.11 10.80 8.11
N ASP A 36 10.00 10.75 7.13
CA ASP A 36 11.31 10.12 7.25
C ASP A 36 12.25 11.09 8.00
N PRO A 37 12.70 10.74 9.21
CA PRO A 37 13.45 11.68 10.07
C PRO A 37 14.86 11.99 9.56
N LEU A 38 15.43 11.12 8.70
CA LEU A 38 16.78 11.32 8.18
C LEU A 38 16.80 12.13 6.88
N THR A 39 15.79 11.96 6.04
CA THR A 39 15.72 12.63 4.73
C THR A 39 14.77 13.83 4.74
N GLY A 40 13.88 13.93 5.73
CA GLY A 40 12.86 14.98 5.84
C GLY A 40 11.74 14.89 4.80
N VAL A 41 11.66 13.77 4.06
CA VAL A 41 10.57 13.54 3.11
C VAL A 41 9.35 12.95 3.83
N THR A 42 8.16 13.23 3.31
CA THR A 42 6.94 12.56 3.74
C THR A 42 6.67 11.39 2.82
N VAL A 43 6.47 10.21 3.41
CA VAL A 43 6.16 8.95 2.73
C VAL A 43 4.72 8.60 2.99
N THR A 44 3.93 8.45 1.94
CA THR A 44 2.55 7.95 2.02
C THR A 44 2.47 6.61 1.31
N ARG A 45 1.83 5.61 1.92
CA ARG A 45 1.71 4.26 1.38
C ARG A 45 0.37 3.62 1.75
N ALA A 46 -0.03 2.58 1.02
CA ALA A 46 -1.14 1.74 1.47
C ALA A 46 -0.79 1.00 2.76
N PRO A 47 -1.78 0.64 3.61
CA PRO A 47 -1.53 -0.13 4.82
C PRO A 47 -0.83 -1.46 4.56
N MET A 48 -1.25 -2.18 3.51
CA MET A 48 -0.70 -3.46 3.10
C MET A 48 -0.34 -3.43 1.61
N PRO A 49 0.75 -4.08 1.17
CA PRO A 49 1.03 -4.29 -0.25
C PRO A 49 0.15 -5.40 -0.82
N ILE A 50 -0.01 -5.41 -2.13
CA ILE A 50 -0.54 -6.53 -2.91
C ILE A 50 0.46 -7.68 -2.82
N VAL A 51 0.00 -8.89 -2.55
CA VAL A 51 0.85 -10.09 -2.58
C VAL A 51 0.63 -10.82 -3.88
N MET A 52 1.69 -10.97 -4.66
CA MET A 52 1.70 -11.77 -5.88
C MET A 52 2.66 -12.95 -5.73
N TYR A 53 2.41 -14.06 -6.44
CA TYR A 53 3.24 -15.23 -6.34
C TYR A 53 3.31 -16.03 -7.64
N ARG A 54 4.31 -16.90 -7.74
CA ARG A 54 4.38 -18.01 -8.68
C ARG A 54 4.90 -19.26 -7.99
N ASN A 55 4.54 -20.42 -8.50
CA ASN A 55 5.15 -21.67 -8.07
C ASN A 55 6.50 -21.87 -8.80
N LEU A 56 7.51 -22.33 -8.05
CA LEU A 56 8.81 -22.68 -8.62
C LEU A 56 8.75 -24.09 -9.17
N THR A 57 9.00 -24.23 -10.48
CA THR A 57 9.06 -25.55 -11.13
C THR A 57 10.43 -26.18 -10.90
N GLY A 58 10.48 -27.42 -10.42
CA GLY A 58 11.69 -28.26 -10.43
C GLY A 58 12.52 -28.31 -9.15
N GLN A 59 12.27 -27.48 -8.12
CA GLN A 59 13.12 -27.45 -6.91
C GLN A 59 12.50 -28.10 -5.67
N SER A 60 11.24 -27.93 -5.42
CA SER A 60 10.47 -28.67 -4.40
C SER A 60 8.99 -28.54 -4.71
N ALA A 61 8.20 -29.53 -4.23
CA ALA A 61 6.74 -29.50 -4.42
C ALA A 61 6.05 -28.27 -3.80
N PHE A 62 6.77 -27.46 -3.03
CA PHE A 62 6.25 -26.33 -2.26
C PHE A 62 7.04 -25.02 -2.45
N GLY A 63 8.00 -24.99 -3.37
CA GLY A 63 8.78 -23.76 -3.64
C GLY A 63 7.91 -22.68 -4.27
N ARG A 64 7.94 -21.49 -3.70
CA ARG A 64 7.24 -20.30 -4.22
C ARG A 64 8.16 -19.10 -4.24
N GLU A 65 7.94 -18.24 -5.21
CA GLU A 65 8.48 -16.89 -5.24
C GLU A 65 7.36 -15.89 -5.09
N TYR A 66 7.59 -14.92 -4.23
CA TYR A 66 6.62 -13.89 -3.89
C TYR A 66 7.14 -12.52 -4.33
N VAL A 67 6.22 -11.71 -4.81
CA VAL A 67 6.43 -10.30 -5.14
C VAL A 67 5.36 -9.50 -4.42
N TYR A 68 5.78 -8.69 -3.46
CA TYR A 68 4.92 -7.74 -2.77
C TYR A 68 4.94 -6.44 -3.56
N VAL A 69 3.78 -5.92 -3.95
CA VAL A 69 3.65 -4.70 -4.75
C VAL A 69 2.90 -3.66 -3.95
N GLY A 70 3.58 -2.58 -3.58
CA GLY A 70 3.00 -1.53 -2.75
C GLY A 70 3.09 -0.15 -3.37
N PRO A 71 1.98 0.62 -3.48
CA PRO A 71 2.02 2.00 -3.94
C PRO A 71 2.66 2.90 -2.87
N VAL A 72 3.52 3.82 -3.34
CA VAL A 72 4.26 4.77 -2.49
C VAL A 72 4.23 6.14 -3.12
N GLN A 73 3.92 7.17 -2.33
CA GLN A 73 4.17 8.58 -2.67
C GLN A 73 5.30 9.10 -1.79
N VAL A 74 6.28 9.71 -2.42
CA VAL A 74 7.38 10.43 -1.74
C VAL A 74 7.20 11.92 -2.02
N ASN A 75 6.94 12.67 -0.95
CA ASN A 75 6.78 14.11 -1.02
C ASN A 75 8.01 14.80 -0.43
N LYS A 76 8.77 15.49 -1.27
CA LYS A 76 9.92 16.30 -0.89
C LYS A 76 9.60 17.77 -1.16
N MET A 77 9.38 18.55 -0.10
CA MET A 77 9.13 19.99 -0.18
C MET A 77 8.00 20.38 -1.16
N GLY A 78 6.93 19.56 -1.20
CA GLY A 78 5.78 19.78 -2.10
C GLY A 78 5.89 19.09 -3.47
N GLN A 79 7.06 18.60 -3.85
CA GLN A 79 7.22 17.75 -5.02
C GLN A 79 6.81 16.31 -4.69
N ARG A 80 5.76 15.82 -5.34
CA ARG A 80 5.21 14.48 -5.14
C ARG A 80 5.66 13.56 -6.26
N ASN A 81 6.38 12.50 -5.92
CA ASN A 81 6.78 11.43 -6.83
C ASN A 81 6.09 10.14 -6.41
N HIS A 82 5.67 9.34 -7.39
CA HIS A 82 4.92 8.11 -7.14
C HIS A 82 5.72 6.92 -7.63
N PHE A 83 5.70 5.86 -6.84
CA PHE A 83 6.43 4.62 -7.11
C PHE A 83 5.56 3.41 -6.78
N LEU A 84 5.84 2.30 -7.44
CA LEU A 84 5.54 0.98 -6.93
C LEU A 84 6.79 0.44 -6.23
N TRP A 85 6.68 0.12 -4.96
CA TRP A 85 7.68 -0.66 -4.25
C TRP A 85 7.43 -2.13 -4.49
N LEU A 86 8.49 -2.88 -4.80
CA LEU A 86 8.46 -4.33 -4.86
C LEU A 86 9.35 -4.91 -3.76
N GLY A 87 8.81 -5.92 -3.05
CA GLY A 87 9.57 -6.76 -2.11
C GLY A 87 9.61 -8.19 -2.65
N ILE A 88 10.77 -8.65 -3.13
CA ILE A 88 10.92 -9.92 -3.85
C ILE A 88 11.64 -10.93 -2.98
N TRP A 89 11.09 -12.14 -2.82
CA TRP A 89 11.72 -13.21 -2.06
C TRP A 89 11.22 -14.61 -2.45
N ARG A 90 11.97 -15.67 -2.05
CA ARG A 90 11.66 -17.08 -2.32
C ARG A 90 11.60 -17.90 -1.04
N THR A 91 10.76 -18.94 -1.02
CA THR A 91 10.61 -19.83 0.15
C THR A 91 11.64 -20.96 0.19
N ALA A 92 12.16 -21.41 -0.94
CA ALA A 92 12.94 -22.64 -1.04
C ALA A 92 14.46 -22.44 -0.93
N GLU A 93 14.98 -21.33 -1.43
CA GLU A 93 16.41 -20.97 -1.40
C GLU A 93 16.53 -19.46 -1.25
N ALA A 94 17.64 -19.01 -0.64
CA ALA A 94 17.97 -17.59 -0.67
C ALA A 94 18.16 -17.17 -2.12
N SER A 95 17.38 -16.20 -2.58
CA SER A 95 17.57 -15.61 -3.90
C SER A 95 18.97 -15.00 -3.96
N ASP A 96 19.71 -15.24 -5.07
CA ASP A 96 20.85 -14.39 -5.38
C ASP A 96 20.32 -12.98 -5.65
N PRO A 97 20.70 -11.96 -4.86
CA PRO A 97 20.20 -10.60 -5.06
C PRO A 97 20.56 -10.06 -6.45
N ALA A 98 21.73 -10.37 -6.99
CA ALA A 98 22.16 -9.92 -8.32
C ALA A 98 21.26 -10.49 -9.42
N GLN A 99 20.98 -11.79 -9.38
CA GLN A 99 20.05 -12.42 -10.33
C GLN A 99 18.63 -11.88 -10.19
N THR A 100 18.17 -11.59 -8.95
CA THR A 100 16.86 -11.00 -8.73
C THR A 100 16.78 -9.59 -9.34
N ILE A 101 17.82 -8.78 -9.19
CA ILE A 101 17.93 -7.46 -9.80
C ILE A 101 17.83 -7.57 -11.33
N ASP A 102 18.63 -8.46 -11.95
CA ASP A 102 18.63 -8.65 -13.40
C ASP A 102 17.26 -9.13 -13.92
N ASP A 103 16.61 -10.05 -13.22
CA ASP A 103 15.29 -10.57 -13.60
C ASP A 103 14.19 -9.52 -13.49
N PHE A 104 14.33 -8.55 -12.58
CA PHE A 104 13.33 -7.54 -12.31
C PHE A 104 13.71 -6.12 -12.77
N GLU A 105 14.76 -5.94 -13.57
CA GLU A 105 15.14 -4.61 -14.10
C GLU A 105 13.98 -3.96 -14.87
N THR A 106 13.25 -4.77 -15.62
CA THR A 106 12.01 -4.37 -16.29
C THR A 106 10.90 -5.34 -15.91
N ILE A 107 9.76 -4.80 -15.49
CA ILE A 107 8.54 -5.57 -15.23
C ILE A 107 7.42 -5.12 -16.15
N VAL A 108 6.45 -6.01 -16.39
CA VAL A 108 5.20 -5.68 -17.09
C VAL A 108 4.04 -6.08 -16.19
N ILE A 109 3.21 -5.10 -15.82
CA ILE A 109 1.95 -5.35 -15.12
C ILE A 109 0.85 -5.38 -16.18
N TYR A 110 0.07 -6.45 -16.22
CA TYR A 110 -1.12 -6.54 -17.06
C TYR A 110 -2.34 -6.25 -16.20
N ALA A 111 -3.08 -5.22 -16.55
CA ALA A 111 -4.34 -4.82 -15.93
C ALA A 111 -5.47 -5.05 -16.95
N ASP A 112 -6.33 -6.05 -16.73
CA ASP A 112 -7.35 -6.50 -17.70
C ASP A 112 -6.75 -6.80 -19.09
N GLY A 113 -5.52 -7.31 -19.12
CA GLY A 113 -4.77 -7.62 -20.35
C GLY A 113 -4.03 -6.43 -20.97
N GLU A 114 -4.20 -5.20 -20.47
CA GLU A 114 -3.46 -4.01 -20.90
C GLU A 114 -2.05 -3.99 -20.28
N PRO A 115 -0.97 -3.97 -21.08
CA PRO A 115 0.39 -4.02 -20.57
C PRO A 115 0.88 -2.66 -20.09
N LEU A 116 1.37 -2.60 -18.86
CA LEU A 116 2.09 -1.50 -18.27
C LEU A 116 3.55 -1.90 -18.05
N SER A 117 4.46 -1.44 -18.91
CA SER A 117 5.89 -1.70 -18.78
C SER A 117 6.53 -0.66 -17.87
N LEU A 118 7.30 -1.12 -16.87
CA LEU A 118 7.97 -0.28 -15.89
C LEU A 118 9.44 -0.70 -15.77
N GLU A 119 10.32 0.29 -15.74
CA GLU A 119 11.75 0.10 -15.48
C GLU A 119 12.07 0.46 -14.02
N ALA A 120 13.01 -0.25 -13.41
CA ALA A 120 13.43 0.00 -12.05
C ALA A 120 14.10 1.38 -11.93
N ALA A 121 13.57 2.21 -11.03
CA ALA A 121 14.19 3.48 -10.63
C ALA A 121 15.36 3.24 -9.66
N GLY A 122 15.40 2.09 -9.02
CA GLY A 122 16.50 1.63 -8.16
C GLY A 122 16.12 0.54 -7.19
N TRP A 123 17.15 0.00 -6.51
CA TRP A 123 17.10 -1.21 -5.70
C TRP A 123 17.35 -0.95 -4.20
N THR A 124 17.34 0.28 -3.82
CA THR A 124 17.50 0.70 -2.41
C THR A 124 16.54 1.83 -2.10
N PRO A 125 16.13 2.00 -0.83
CA PRO A 125 15.34 3.16 -0.41
C PRO A 125 15.97 4.50 -0.81
N GLY A 126 17.31 4.60 -0.75
CA GLY A 126 18.06 5.80 -1.11
C GLY A 126 17.87 6.24 -2.57
N ALA A 127 17.60 5.32 -3.48
CA ALA A 127 17.37 5.63 -4.90
C ALA A 127 16.13 6.53 -5.10
N VAL A 128 15.16 6.44 -4.20
CA VAL A 128 13.92 7.25 -4.23
C VAL A 128 13.86 8.30 -3.11
N GLY A 129 14.98 8.54 -2.43
CA GLY A 129 15.14 9.57 -1.40
C GLY A 129 14.65 9.16 -0.01
N LEU A 130 14.50 7.87 0.25
CA LEU A 130 14.10 7.32 1.56
C LEU A 130 15.33 6.84 2.35
N SER A 131 15.28 6.88 3.67
CA SER A 131 16.33 6.31 4.54
C SER A 131 16.12 4.83 4.82
N GLU A 132 14.87 4.35 4.70
CA GLU A 132 14.49 2.96 4.94
C GLU A 132 13.38 2.52 3.97
N SER A 133 13.15 1.21 3.86
CA SER A 133 12.13 0.66 2.97
C SER A 133 10.73 1.23 3.29
N ALA A 134 9.96 1.52 2.23
CA ALA A 134 8.61 2.05 2.36
C ALA A 134 7.67 1.08 3.08
N TYR A 135 7.88 -0.22 2.91
CA TYR A 135 7.14 -1.28 3.58
C TYR A 135 8.08 -2.17 4.40
N VAL A 136 7.52 -2.81 5.43
CA VAL A 136 8.25 -3.84 6.19
C VAL A 136 8.50 -5.03 5.26
N LYS A 137 9.75 -5.42 5.12
CA LYS A 137 10.13 -6.60 4.33
C LYS A 137 9.57 -7.87 4.97
N PRO A 138 9.01 -8.80 4.18
CA PRO A 138 8.49 -10.07 4.69
C PRO A 138 9.58 -10.95 5.31
N VAL A 139 10.79 -10.87 4.77
CA VAL A 139 12.01 -11.52 5.27
C VAL A 139 13.21 -10.58 5.09
N ALA A 140 14.23 -10.74 5.92
CA ALA A 140 15.43 -9.87 5.85
C ALA A 140 16.17 -9.95 4.51
N SER A 141 16.11 -11.12 3.84
CA SER A 141 16.72 -11.36 2.52
C SER A 141 15.90 -10.86 1.34
N ALA A 142 14.70 -10.30 1.55
CA ALA A 142 13.91 -9.74 0.46
C ALA A 142 14.65 -8.58 -0.21
N VAL A 143 14.62 -8.57 -1.55
CA VAL A 143 15.18 -7.50 -2.38
C VAL A 143 14.14 -6.42 -2.56
N ASP A 144 14.51 -5.15 -2.32
CA ASP A 144 13.66 -3.99 -2.62
C ASP A 144 13.85 -3.59 -4.09
N GLY A 145 12.76 -3.24 -4.76
CA GLY A 145 12.75 -2.55 -6.05
C GLY A 145 11.79 -1.38 -6.02
N TYR A 146 12.11 -0.30 -6.72
CA TYR A 146 11.25 0.87 -6.85
C TYR A 146 11.06 1.22 -8.32
N TYR A 147 9.81 1.41 -8.76
CA TYR A 147 9.45 1.69 -10.14
C TYR A 147 8.65 2.97 -10.19
N ALA A 148 9.12 3.96 -10.96
CA ALA A 148 8.41 5.20 -11.12
C ALA A 148 7.10 4.98 -11.88
N VAL A 149 5.99 5.53 -11.36
CA VAL A 149 4.66 5.41 -11.95
C VAL A 149 3.92 6.74 -11.88
N THR A 150 2.97 6.91 -12.78
CA THR A 150 2.01 8.03 -12.74
C THR A 150 0.75 7.64 -11.96
N ILE A 151 -0.01 8.64 -11.54
CA ILE A 151 -1.34 8.42 -10.92
C ILE A 151 -2.27 7.68 -11.89
N ASP A 152 -2.24 8.00 -13.19
CA ASP A 152 -3.11 7.34 -14.18
C ASP A 152 -2.74 5.85 -14.35
N GLN A 153 -1.45 5.51 -14.30
CA GLN A 153 -1.01 4.12 -14.28
C GLN A 153 -1.47 3.38 -13.01
N MET A 154 -1.45 4.04 -11.85
CA MET A 154 -2.00 3.46 -10.62
C MET A 154 -3.52 3.28 -10.70
N ARG A 155 -4.25 4.22 -11.33
CA ARG A 155 -5.69 4.08 -11.58
C ARG A 155 -6.00 2.89 -12.48
N LEU A 156 -5.22 2.68 -13.54
CA LEU A 156 -5.37 1.51 -14.39
C LEU A 156 -5.30 0.20 -13.59
N ILE A 157 -4.34 0.09 -12.66
CA ILE A 157 -4.23 -1.08 -11.77
C ILE A 157 -5.42 -1.14 -10.79
N ALA A 158 -5.85 0.00 -10.25
CA ALA A 158 -6.96 0.09 -9.29
C ALA A 158 -8.31 -0.32 -9.90
N GLU A 159 -8.52 -0.05 -11.17
CA GLU A 159 -9.77 -0.32 -11.90
C GLU A 159 -9.82 -1.73 -12.50
N SER A 160 -8.69 -2.48 -12.49
CA SER A 160 -8.60 -3.79 -13.10
C SER A 160 -9.30 -4.88 -12.29
N ASN A 161 -9.91 -5.83 -13.01
CA ASN A 161 -10.52 -7.05 -12.48
C ASN A 161 -9.60 -8.27 -12.61
N ASP A 162 -8.60 -8.19 -13.49
CA ASP A 162 -7.56 -9.21 -13.69
C ASP A 162 -6.19 -8.52 -13.62
N LEU A 163 -5.33 -9.04 -12.77
CA LEU A 163 -4.01 -8.47 -12.52
C LEU A 163 -2.95 -9.57 -12.64
N GLU A 164 -1.93 -9.28 -13.44
CA GLU A 164 -0.78 -10.17 -13.64
C GLU A 164 0.50 -9.34 -13.66
N LEU A 165 1.58 -9.84 -13.07
CA LEU A 165 2.90 -9.26 -13.19
C LEU A 165 3.82 -10.25 -13.93
N ARG A 166 4.61 -9.74 -14.85
CA ARG A 166 5.67 -10.50 -15.52
C ARG A 166 7.02 -9.83 -15.28
N ALA A 167 8.01 -10.67 -14.97
CA ALA A 167 9.41 -10.26 -14.79
C ALA A 167 10.34 -11.29 -15.43
N GLY A 168 11.54 -10.88 -15.82
CA GLY A 168 12.53 -11.72 -16.49
C GLY A 168 12.68 -11.39 -17.97
N SER A 169 13.91 -11.09 -18.40
CA SER A 169 14.21 -10.62 -19.75
C SER A 169 14.18 -11.72 -20.82
N LEU A 170 14.67 -12.92 -20.49
CA LEU A 170 14.77 -14.03 -21.46
C LEU A 170 13.56 -14.96 -21.44
N GLN A 171 13.00 -15.22 -20.26
CA GLN A 171 11.83 -16.05 -20.05
C GLN A 171 10.93 -15.37 -19.00
N PRO A 172 10.02 -14.47 -19.41
CA PRO A 172 9.15 -13.76 -18.49
C PRO A 172 8.38 -14.73 -17.58
N GLN A 173 8.61 -14.60 -16.28
CA GLN A 173 7.92 -15.37 -15.25
C GLN A 173 6.62 -14.66 -14.90
N ARG A 174 5.55 -15.43 -14.76
CA ARG A 174 4.21 -14.94 -14.48
C ARG A 174 3.91 -15.04 -13.00
N TYR A 175 3.47 -13.91 -12.41
CA TYR A 175 3.01 -13.80 -11.03
C TYR A 175 1.54 -13.40 -11.02
N VAL A 176 0.76 -14.05 -10.17
CA VAL A 176 -0.68 -13.77 -10.01
C VAL A 176 -0.96 -13.36 -8.56
N PRO A 177 -2.04 -12.61 -8.29
CA PRO A 177 -2.41 -12.25 -6.93
C PRO A 177 -2.59 -13.51 -6.06
N TRP A 178 -2.12 -13.43 -4.81
CA TRP A 178 -2.33 -14.48 -3.80
C TRP A 178 -3.81 -14.59 -3.41
N ASP A 179 -4.42 -13.44 -3.20
CA ASP A 179 -5.85 -13.28 -2.97
C ASP A 179 -6.57 -13.07 -4.31
N SER A 180 -7.81 -12.60 -4.28
CA SER A 180 -8.51 -12.25 -5.51
C SER A 180 -7.89 -11.02 -6.18
N ALA A 181 -8.03 -10.89 -7.50
CA ALA A 181 -7.61 -9.68 -8.22
C ALA A 181 -8.34 -8.44 -7.67
N GLN A 182 -9.58 -8.58 -7.23
CA GLN A 182 -10.37 -7.51 -6.62
C GLN A 182 -9.76 -7.01 -5.29
N GLU A 183 -9.25 -7.90 -4.43
CA GLU A 183 -8.56 -7.49 -3.21
C GLU A 183 -7.21 -6.83 -3.52
N ALA A 184 -6.52 -7.30 -4.56
CA ALA A 184 -5.30 -6.68 -5.05
C ALA A 184 -5.57 -5.25 -5.55
N SER A 185 -6.57 -5.03 -6.39
CA SER A 185 -6.94 -3.70 -6.90
C SER A 185 -7.41 -2.76 -5.76
N GLN A 186 -8.10 -3.29 -4.74
CA GLN A 186 -8.54 -2.52 -3.57
C GLN A 186 -7.39 -1.83 -2.82
N THR A 187 -6.19 -2.42 -2.79
CA THR A 187 -5.00 -1.78 -2.22
C THR A 187 -4.66 -0.47 -2.94
N MET A 188 -4.73 -0.46 -4.29
CA MET A 188 -4.50 0.74 -5.08
C MET A 188 -5.62 1.78 -4.90
N VAL A 189 -6.88 1.34 -4.89
CA VAL A 189 -8.04 2.22 -4.60
C VAL A 189 -7.86 2.90 -3.25
N THR A 190 -7.55 2.13 -2.20
CA THR A 190 -7.36 2.65 -0.85
C THR A 190 -6.25 3.69 -0.79
N PHE A 191 -5.13 3.43 -1.46
CA PHE A 191 -4.02 4.37 -1.56
C PHE A 191 -4.41 5.66 -2.29
N LEU A 192 -5.03 5.55 -3.47
CA LEU A 192 -5.44 6.71 -4.26
C LEU A 192 -6.41 7.62 -3.51
N LEU A 193 -7.40 7.04 -2.80
CA LEU A 193 -8.32 7.80 -1.95
C LEU A 193 -7.63 8.48 -0.75
N GLY A 194 -6.46 8.01 -0.37
CA GLY A 194 -5.69 8.57 0.75
C GLY A 194 -4.73 9.68 0.36
N ILE A 195 -4.43 9.87 -0.93
CA ILE A 195 -3.48 10.88 -1.43
C ILE A 195 -4.15 12.04 -2.18
N ASP A 196 -5.46 11.91 -2.50
CA ASP A 196 -6.29 13.00 -3.05
C ASP A 196 -6.63 14.01 -1.94
#